data_68fe2f33b48345b7dad5116598f30e1c
#
_entry.id   68fe2f33b48345b7dad5116598f30e1c
#
_cell.length_a   1.000
_cell.length_b   1.000
_cell.length_c   1.000
_cell.angle_alpha   90.00
_cell.angle_beta   90.00
_cell.angle_gamma   90.00
#
_symmetry.space_group_name_H-M   'P 1'
#
loop_
_entity.id
_entity.type
_entity.pdbx_description
1 polymer ?
#
loop_
_entity_poly.entity_id
_entity_poly.type
_entity_poly.pdbx_seq_one_letter_code
_entity_poly.pdbx_strand_id
1 'polypeptide(L)'
;MLRGWLAFLAVLACIGFSFAADSKSPLFNEKRWEEARKSLAEGRASEAKEAFEELLKQYPEEADLHLFLGITLLRLREPQGAEVAVKRAITINPNHAEARTLLGWIDSEIRGDLDAAIKEYAKVVELRPDLPEAYNNLGVAQKRKGDLAQAVDSFNQALKLKPDYSSAVSNRGWVFAEQNQWSDARRDFEKALAINPSDDGALYGLSQALREARDYPGAQRALGQLIGRSPNFVYWLEWGRIGLIRYWWILLLAAIMLFLKGRFKKARKESDG
;
A
#
# COMPACT_ATOMS: atom_id res chain seq x y z
N MET A 1 -9.57 -2.60 -10.92
CA MET A 1 -9.21 -1.33 -11.55
C MET A 1 -9.22 -0.13 -10.58
N LEU A 2 -10.11 -0.02 -9.57
CA LEU A 2 -10.08 1.08 -8.57
C LEU A 2 -8.86 1.06 -7.62
N ARG A 3 -8.27 -0.10 -7.33
CA ARG A 3 -7.12 -0.23 -6.41
C ARG A 3 -5.85 0.50 -6.87
N GLY A 4 -5.61 0.60 -8.18
CA GLY A 4 -4.46 1.35 -8.70
C GLY A 4 -4.58 2.87 -8.56
N TRP A 5 -5.81 3.40 -8.52
CA TRP A 5 -6.06 4.83 -8.36
C TRP A 5 -5.85 5.31 -6.91
N LEU A 6 -6.26 4.52 -5.93
CA LEU A 6 -6.01 4.83 -4.51
C LEU A 6 -4.52 4.71 -4.17
N ALA A 7 -3.81 3.75 -4.78
CA ALA A 7 -2.35 3.66 -4.66
C ALA A 7 -1.64 4.88 -5.26
N PHE A 8 -2.11 5.41 -6.41
CA PHE A 8 -1.54 6.59 -7.04
C PHE A 8 -1.76 7.88 -6.22
N LEU A 9 -2.94 8.06 -5.63
CA LEU A 9 -3.19 9.17 -4.71
C LEU A 9 -2.38 9.03 -3.41
N ALA A 10 -2.18 7.79 -2.93
CA ALA A 10 -1.30 7.52 -1.80
C ALA A 10 0.17 7.80 -2.14
N VAL A 11 0.61 7.54 -3.38
CA VAL A 11 1.96 7.88 -3.85
C VAL A 11 2.18 9.38 -3.90
N LEU A 12 1.21 10.17 -4.35
CA LEU A 12 1.30 11.63 -4.29
C LEU A 12 1.31 12.16 -2.84
N ALA A 13 0.66 11.47 -1.92
CA ALA A 13 0.71 11.76 -0.49
C ALA A 13 1.99 11.20 0.18
N CYS A 14 2.49 10.03 -0.28
CA CYS A 14 3.73 9.40 0.21
C CYS A 14 5.01 10.02 -0.38
N ILE A 15 4.93 10.61 -1.57
CA ILE A 15 5.99 11.47 -2.10
C ILE A 15 5.91 12.79 -1.31
N GLY A 16 5.86 12.88 -0.03
CA GLY A 16 5.81 14.11 0.77
C GLY A 16 5.97 15.37 -0.09
N PHE A 17 4.97 15.64 -0.97
CA PHE A 17 5.03 16.75 -1.90
C PHE A 17 5.00 18.04 -1.08
N SER A 18 6.13 18.37 -0.51
CA SER A 18 6.46 19.75 -0.29
C SER A 18 6.57 20.35 -1.70
N PHE A 19 5.52 21.02 -2.13
CA PHE A 19 5.47 21.78 -3.39
C PHE A 19 6.43 22.98 -3.38
N ALA A 20 7.50 22.91 -2.63
CA ALA A 20 8.59 23.86 -2.68
C ALA A 20 9.43 23.53 -3.91
N ALA A 21 9.00 23.99 -5.08
CA ALA A 21 9.93 24.24 -6.15
C ALA A 21 11.10 25.05 -5.58
N ASP A 22 12.34 24.73 -5.96
CA ASP A 22 13.51 25.48 -5.52
C ASP A 22 13.21 26.98 -5.80
N SER A 23 13.17 27.80 -4.75
CA SER A 23 12.84 29.22 -4.85
C SER A 23 13.76 30.02 -5.80
N LYS A 24 14.79 29.37 -6.31
CA LYS A 24 15.74 29.89 -7.29
C LYS A 24 15.39 29.58 -8.74
N SER A 25 14.40 28.68 -8.98
CA SER A 25 13.95 28.37 -10.34
C SER A 25 13.24 29.59 -10.93
N PRO A 26 13.50 29.98 -12.22
CA PRO A 26 12.75 31.02 -12.91
C PRO A 26 11.26 30.73 -13.00
N LEU A 27 10.84 29.46 -12.88
CA LEU A 27 9.45 29.06 -12.87
C LEU A 27 8.66 29.53 -11.65
N PHE A 28 9.35 29.84 -10.54
CA PHE A 28 8.68 30.15 -9.28
C PHE A 28 7.75 31.37 -9.37
N ASN A 29 8.07 32.32 -10.25
CA ASN A 29 7.24 33.52 -10.50
C ASN A 29 6.41 33.42 -11.79
N GLU A 30 6.44 32.29 -12.46
CA GLU A 30 5.70 32.13 -13.72
C GLU A 30 4.23 31.77 -13.42
N LYS A 31 3.32 32.70 -13.79
CA LYS A 31 1.88 32.51 -13.55
C LYS A 31 1.34 31.22 -14.20
N ARG A 32 1.85 30.87 -15.39
CA ARG A 32 1.46 29.65 -16.12
C ARG A 32 1.87 28.38 -15.38
N TRP A 33 3.00 28.39 -14.66
CA TRP A 33 3.43 27.29 -13.79
C TRP A 33 2.40 26.99 -12.69
N GLU A 34 1.96 28.04 -11.99
CA GLU A 34 0.95 27.88 -10.94
C GLU A 34 -0.42 27.44 -11.50
N GLU A 35 -0.80 27.96 -12.67
CA GLU A 35 -2.03 27.55 -13.38
C GLU A 35 -1.97 26.08 -13.80
N ALA A 36 -0.84 25.60 -14.35
CA ALA A 36 -0.63 24.20 -14.72
C ALA A 36 -0.71 23.27 -13.51
N ARG A 37 -0.05 23.62 -12.41
CA ARG A 37 -0.12 22.87 -11.15
C ARG A 37 -1.52 22.81 -10.59
N LYS A 38 -2.25 23.93 -10.64
CA LYS A 38 -3.65 24.00 -10.20
C LYS A 38 -4.54 23.10 -11.05
N SER A 39 -4.42 23.16 -12.38
CA SER A 39 -5.16 22.26 -13.30
C SER A 39 -4.87 20.80 -13.00
N LEU A 40 -3.60 20.46 -12.73
CA LEU A 40 -3.22 19.11 -12.32
C LEU A 40 -3.87 18.72 -10.99
N ALA A 41 -3.87 19.59 -9.98
CA ALA A 41 -4.48 19.33 -8.67
C ALA A 41 -6.00 19.14 -8.77
N GLU A 42 -6.67 19.90 -9.65
CA GLU A 42 -8.11 19.82 -9.90
C GLU A 42 -8.50 18.64 -10.82
N GLY A 43 -7.54 17.83 -11.26
CA GLY A 43 -7.79 16.65 -12.09
C GLY A 43 -7.92 16.94 -13.59
N ARG A 44 -7.68 18.16 -14.03
CA ARG A 44 -7.70 18.56 -15.44
C ARG A 44 -6.36 18.25 -16.12
N ALA A 45 -6.06 16.95 -16.20
CA ALA A 45 -4.73 16.47 -16.61
C ALA A 45 -4.37 16.85 -18.06
N SER A 46 -5.34 16.92 -19.00
CA SER A 46 -5.07 17.31 -20.39
C SER A 46 -4.64 18.78 -20.48
N GLU A 47 -5.34 19.69 -19.79
CA GLU A 47 -4.95 21.10 -19.73
C GLU A 47 -3.58 21.29 -19.08
N ALA A 48 -3.31 20.54 -17.99
CA ALA A 48 -2.01 20.57 -17.33
C ALA A 48 -0.88 20.10 -18.26
N LYS A 49 -1.11 19.05 -19.06
CA LYS A 49 -0.13 18.55 -20.04
C LYS A 49 0.23 19.65 -21.05
N GLU A 50 -0.77 20.25 -21.68
CA GLU A 50 -0.56 21.34 -22.65
C GLU A 50 0.22 22.50 -22.03
N ALA A 51 -0.15 22.91 -20.82
CA ALA A 51 0.52 24.00 -20.13
C ALA A 51 1.99 23.66 -19.78
N PHE A 52 2.29 22.43 -19.31
CA PHE A 52 3.67 22.00 -19.06
C PHE A 52 4.47 21.87 -20.36
N GLU A 53 3.90 21.37 -21.44
CA GLU A 53 4.58 21.30 -22.74
C GLU A 53 4.90 22.69 -23.30
N GLU A 54 4.01 23.68 -23.12
CA GLU A 54 4.29 25.07 -23.49
C GLU A 54 5.40 25.71 -22.67
N LEU A 55 5.41 25.45 -21.35
CA LEU A 55 6.49 25.90 -20.47
C LEU A 55 7.85 25.26 -20.84
N LEU A 56 7.84 23.98 -21.22
CA LEU A 56 9.06 23.27 -21.65
C LEU A 56 9.65 23.82 -22.96
N LYS A 57 8.89 24.48 -23.81
CA LYS A 57 9.43 25.20 -24.98
C LYS A 57 10.28 26.41 -24.57
N GLN A 58 9.94 27.03 -23.43
CA GLN A 58 10.67 28.18 -22.88
C GLN A 58 11.79 27.78 -21.92
N TYR A 59 11.54 26.72 -21.14
CA TYR A 59 12.44 26.25 -20.06
C TYR A 59 12.75 24.75 -20.23
N PRO A 60 13.45 24.33 -21.31
CA PRO A 60 13.64 22.90 -21.63
C PRO A 60 14.54 22.15 -20.62
N GLU A 61 15.34 22.86 -19.86
CA GLU A 61 16.29 22.29 -18.87
C GLU A 61 15.81 22.46 -17.42
N GLU A 62 14.51 22.66 -17.20
CA GLU A 62 13.91 22.69 -15.88
C GLU A 62 13.44 21.31 -15.46
N ALA A 63 14.12 20.72 -14.47
CA ALA A 63 13.83 19.34 -14.01
C ALA A 63 12.42 19.19 -13.44
N ASP A 64 11.92 20.20 -12.72
CA ASP A 64 10.57 20.20 -12.16
C ASP A 64 9.49 20.12 -13.23
N LEU A 65 9.64 20.81 -14.36
CA LEU A 65 8.69 20.73 -15.48
C LEU A 65 8.60 19.31 -16.04
N HIS A 66 9.73 18.65 -16.22
CA HIS A 66 9.76 17.26 -16.68
C HIS A 66 9.16 16.31 -15.65
N LEU A 67 9.39 16.53 -14.36
CA LEU A 67 8.75 15.75 -13.28
C LEU A 67 7.23 15.90 -13.32
N PHE A 68 6.73 17.14 -13.36
CA PHE A 68 5.29 17.41 -13.37
C PHE A 68 4.61 16.94 -14.66
N LEU A 69 5.29 17.02 -15.80
CA LEU A 69 4.82 16.39 -17.04
C LEU A 69 4.73 14.86 -16.86
N GLY A 70 5.73 14.23 -16.25
CA GLY A 70 5.71 12.80 -15.94
C GLY A 70 4.51 12.40 -15.06
N ILE A 71 4.25 13.15 -13.99
CA ILE A 71 3.08 12.95 -13.13
C ILE A 71 1.78 13.10 -13.92
N THR A 72 1.71 14.11 -14.78
CA THR A 72 0.53 14.38 -15.61
C THR A 72 0.26 13.26 -16.59
N LEU A 73 1.31 12.74 -17.24
CA LEU A 73 1.23 11.62 -18.18
C LEU A 73 0.78 10.32 -17.49
N LEU A 74 1.21 10.07 -16.25
CA LEU A 74 0.68 8.94 -15.45
C LEU A 74 -0.83 9.09 -15.20
N ARG A 75 -1.31 10.28 -14.90
CA ARG A 75 -2.74 10.54 -14.76
C ARG A 75 -3.52 10.32 -16.05
N LEU A 76 -2.92 10.63 -17.18
CA LEU A 76 -3.47 10.38 -18.52
C LEU A 76 -3.33 8.91 -18.97
N ARG A 77 -2.71 8.05 -18.15
CA ARG A 77 -2.41 6.65 -18.46
C ARG A 77 -1.44 6.48 -19.64
N GLU A 78 -0.50 7.39 -19.74
CA GLU A 78 0.61 7.39 -20.70
C GLU A 78 1.94 7.03 -20.00
N PRO A 79 2.13 5.80 -19.47
CA PRO A 79 3.27 5.47 -18.60
C PRO A 79 4.62 5.52 -19.32
N GLN A 80 4.68 5.23 -20.62
CA GLN A 80 5.92 5.28 -21.39
C GLN A 80 6.40 6.74 -21.52
N GLY A 81 5.50 7.67 -21.83
CA GLY A 81 5.80 9.10 -21.86
C GLY A 81 6.24 9.63 -20.49
N ALA A 82 5.57 9.17 -19.44
CA ALA A 82 5.92 9.53 -18.07
C ALA A 82 7.35 9.09 -17.69
N GLU A 83 7.73 7.86 -18.02
CA GLU A 83 9.08 7.34 -17.78
C GLU A 83 10.14 8.20 -18.48
N VAL A 84 9.90 8.56 -19.75
CA VAL A 84 10.82 9.42 -20.52
C VAL A 84 10.97 10.78 -19.87
N ALA A 85 9.86 11.42 -19.48
CA ALA A 85 9.86 12.73 -18.85
C ALA A 85 10.61 12.68 -17.49
N VAL A 86 10.31 11.69 -16.64
CA VAL A 86 10.97 11.54 -15.33
C VAL A 86 12.48 11.28 -15.48
N LYS A 87 12.89 10.43 -16.44
CA LYS A 87 14.32 10.22 -16.74
C LYS A 87 15.00 11.49 -17.22
N ARG A 88 14.30 12.33 -17.98
CA ARG A 88 14.85 13.63 -18.37
C ARG A 88 15.04 14.53 -17.16
N ALA A 89 14.10 14.58 -16.22
CA ALA A 89 14.25 15.32 -14.96
C ALA A 89 15.51 14.88 -14.19
N ILE A 90 15.76 13.57 -14.09
CA ILE A 90 16.95 13.01 -13.42
C ILE A 90 18.24 13.31 -14.20
N THR A 91 18.18 13.34 -15.54
CA THR A 91 19.34 13.72 -16.37
C THR A 91 19.76 15.17 -16.14
N ILE A 92 18.77 16.06 -16.02
CA ILE A 92 19.01 17.50 -15.75
C ILE A 92 19.50 17.70 -14.32
N ASN A 93 18.79 17.09 -13.36
CA ASN A 93 19.17 17.12 -11.95
C ASN A 93 19.33 15.72 -11.38
N PRO A 94 20.54 15.15 -11.35
CA PRO A 94 20.79 13.81 -10.80
C PRO A 94 20.44 13.65 -9.32
N ASN A 95 20.32 14.74 -8.58
CA ASN A 95 19.97 14.75 -7.16
C ASN A 95 18.49 15.07 -6.89
N HIS A 96 17.64 14.99 -7.93
CA HIS A 96 16.21 15.25 -7.79
C HIS A 96 15.52 14.07 -7.12
N ALA A 97 15.36 14.13 -5.81
CA ALA A 97 14.83 13.03 -5.00
C ALA A 97 13.39 12.63 -5.41
N GLU A 98 12.53 13.61 -5.72
CA GLU A 98 11.14 13.37 -6.11
C GLU A 98 11.05 12.67 -7.48
N ALA A 99 11.88 13.05 -8.44
CA ALA A 99 11.93 12.39 -9.74
C ALA A 99 12.42 10.94 -9.61
N ARG A 100 13.43 10.69 -8.77
CA ARG A 100 13.90 9.34 -8.45
C ARG A 100 12.84 8.51 -7.74
N THR A 101 12.11 9.10 -6.80
CA THR A 101 10.99 8.43 -6.13
C THR A 101 9.91 8.01 -7.14
N LEU A 102 9.58 8.90 -8.06
CA LEU A 102 8.60 8.61 -9.11
C LEU A 102 9.10 7.54 -10.09
N LEU A 103 10.39 7.57 -10.46
CA LEU A 103 10.97 6.52 -11.31
C LEU A 103 10.96 5.16 -10.61
N GLY A 104 11.35 5.11 -9.32
CA GLY A 104 11.27 3.90 -8.52
C GLY A 104 9.83 3.34 -8.44
N TRP A 105 8.83 4.20 -8.34
CA TRP A 105 7.44 3.79 -8.39
C TRP A 105 7.04 3.24 -9.78
N ILE A 106 7.45 3.89 -10.87
CA ILE A 106 7.21 3.42 -12.24
C ILE A 106 7.85 2.04 -12.43
N ASP A 107 9.10 1.87 -12.00
CA ASP A 107 9.81 0.60 -12.08
C ASP A 107 9.10 -0.51 -11.29
N SER A 108 8.67 -0.20 -10.05
CA SER A 108 7.99 -1.17 -9.18
C SER A 108 6.58 -1.54 -9.64
N GLU A 109 5.73 -0.54 -9.97
CA GLU A 109 4.29 -0.76 -10.19
C GLU A 109 3.92 -0.99 -11.65
N ILE A 110 4.67 -0.39 -12.58
CA ILE A 110 4.34 -0.45 -14.01
C ILE A 110 5.20 -1.50 -14.71
N ARG A 111 6.52 -1.49 -14.46
CA ARG A 111 7.46 -2.39 -15.11
C ARG A 111 7.65 -3.72 -14.36
N GLY A 112 7.38 -3.74 -13.06
CA GLY A 112 7.65 -4.88 -12.19
C GLY A 112 9.15 -5.12 -11.95
N ASP A 113 10.02 -4.14 -12.28
CA ASP A 113 11.46 -4.19 -12.08
C ASP A 113 11.81 -3.72 -10.67
N LEU A 114 11.77 -4.67 -9.73
CA LEU A 114 12.02 -4.38 -8.32
C LEU A 114 13.48 -4.03 -8.05
N ASP A 115 14.43 -4.54 -8.85
CA ASP A 115 15.84 -4.19 -8.69
C ASP A 115 16.09 -2.74 -9.07
N ALA A 116 15.52 -2.28 -10.18
CA ALA A 116 15.59 -0.88 -10.59
C ALA A 116 14.91 0.02 -9.54
N ALA A 117 13.72 -0.35 -9.06
CA ALA A 117 13.01 0.41 -8.03
C ALA A 117 13.84 0.56 -6.73
N ILE A 118 14.41 -0.53 -6.23
CA ILE A 118 15.27 -0.54 -5.03
C ILE A 118 16.47 0.39 -5.24
N LYS A 119 17.10 0.36 -6.41
CA LYS A 119 18.23 1.24 -6.74
C LYS A 119 17.85 2.72 -6.68
N GLU A 120 16.72 3.10 -7.27
CA GLU A 120 16.26 4.49 -7.25
C GLU A 120 15.85 4.91 -5.82
N TYR A 121 15.13 4.07 -5.06
CA TYR A 121 14.78 4.38 -3.67
C TYR A 121 16.00 4.44 -2.74
N ALA A 122 17.00 3.57 -2.93
CA ALA A 122 18.25 3.66 -2.19
C ALA A 122 18.95 5.00 -2.44
N LYS A 123 18.93 5.48 -3.70
CA LYS A 123 19.49 6.79 -4.03
C LYS A 123 18.70 7.94 -3.39
N VAL A 124 17.38 7.82 -3.26
CA VAL A 124 16.57 8.80 -2.51
C VAL A 124 16.97 8.83 -1.03
N VAL A 125 17.17 7.68 -0.41
CA VAL A 125 17.64 7.58 0.99
C VAL A 125 19.02 8.24 1.19
N GLU A 126 19.94 8.08 0.23
CA GLU A 126 21.24 8.77 0.27
C GLU A 126 21.10 10.30 0.18
N LEU A 127 20.18 10.78 -0.67
CA LEU A 127 19.96 12.21 -0.89
C LEU A 127 19.16 12.86 0.26
N ARG A 128 18.22 12.11 0.83
CA ARG A 128 17.30 12.58 1.88
C ARG A 128 17.25 11.57 3.03
N PRO A 129 18.33 11.45 3.82
CA PRO A 129 18.40 10.52 4.95
C PRO A 129 17.46 10.87 6.11
N ASP A 130 16.88 12.05 6.07
CA ASP A 130 15.90 12.59 7.01
C ASP A 130 14.43 12.26 6.66
N LEU A 131 14.17 11.64 5.49
CA LEU A 131 12.83 11.42 4.95
C LEU A 131 12.31 10.00 5.28
N PRO A 132 11.38 9.81 6.23
CA PRO A 132 10.88 8.48 6.60
C PRO A 132 10.14 7.78 5.45
N GLU A 133 9.50 8.54 4.55
CA GLU A 133 8.81 8.02 3.37
C GLU A 133 9.78 7.32 2.40
N ALA A 134 11.02 7.82 2.27
CA ALA A 134 12.04 7.21 1.42
C ALA A 134 12.40 5.79 1.91
N TYR A 135 12.62 5.64 3.21
CA TYR A 135 12.89 4.34 3.82
C TYR A 135 11.68 3.40 3.73
N ASN A 136 10.46 3.92 3.91
CA ASN A 136 9.26 3.11 3.74
C ASN A 136 9.14 2.58 2.30
N ASN A 137 9.36 3.42 1.29
CA ASN A 137 9.28 3.02 -0.12
C ASN A 137 10.35 1.98 -0.46
N LEU A 138 11.57 2.16 0.04
CA LEU A 138 12.66 1.18 -0.09
C LEU A 138 12.25 -0.15 0.55
N GLY A 139 11.74 -0.13 1.78
CA GLY A 139 11.29 -1.33 2.49
C GLY A 139 10.15 -2.06 1.78
N VAL A 140 9.20 -1.33 1.19
CA VAL A 140 8.12 -1.93 0.38
C VAL A 140 8.66 -2.64 -0.85
N ALA A 141 9.60 -2.03 -1.59
CA ALA A 141 10.20 -2.65 -2.76
C ALA A 141 11.04 -3.89 -2.39
N GLN A 142 11.82 -3.82 -1.30
CA GLN A 142 12.58 -4.94 -0.75
C GLN A 142 11.67 -6.10 -0.31
N LYS A 143 10.57 -5.81 0.41
CA LYS A 143 9.57 -6.81 0.78
C LYS A 143 9.00 -7.51 -0.46
N ARG A 144 8.58 -6.76 -1.47
CA ARG A 144 8.03 -7.33 -2.71
C ARG A 144 9.04 -8.20 -3.47
N LYS A 145 10.33 -7.87 -3.39
CA LYS A 145 11.41 -8.68 -3.94
C LYS A 145 11.67 -9.95 -3.13
N GLY A 146 11.25 -10.00 -1.86
CA GLY A 146 11.51 -11.09 -0.93
C GLY A 146 12.73 -10.87 -0.04
N ASP A 147 13.37 -9.70 -0.11
CA ASP A 147 14.51 -9.31 0.72
C ASP A 147 14.02 -8.87 2.12
N LEU A 148 13.36 -9.80 2.84
CA LEU A 148 12.58 -9.52 4.05
C LEU A 148 13.41 -8.90 5.18
N ALA A 149 14.65 -9.33 5.37
CA ALA A 149 15.53 -8.78 6.41
C ALA A 149 15.85 -7.29 6.13
N GLN A 150 16.21 -6.96 4.89
CA GLN A 150 16.47 -5.58 4.49
C GLN A 150 15.22 -4.71 4.60
N ALA A 151 14.06 -5.26 4.27
CA ALA A 151 12.78 -4.56 4.42
C ALA A 151 12.50 -4.18 5.89
N VAL A 152 12.75 -5.09 6.85
CA VAL A 152 12.63 -4.78 8.29
C VAL A 152 13.57 -3.64 8.67
N ASP A 153 14.83 -3.67 8.22
CA ASP A 153 15.80 -2.62 8.51
C ASP A 153 15.36 -1.27 7.97
N SER A 154 14.87 -1.24 6.72
CA SER A 154 14.34 -0.02 6.11
C SER A 154 13.13 0.53 6.87
N PHE A 155 12.16 -0.31 7.24
CA PHE A 155 11.03 0.13 8.06
C PHE A 155 11.46 0.60 9.46
N ASN A 156 12.46 -0.03 10.06
CA ASN A 156 13.02 0.41 11.33
C ASN A 156 13.64 1.81 11.23
N GLN A 157 14.34 2.14 10.14
CA GLN A 157 14.85 3.49 9.91
C GLN A 157 13.72 4.50 9.72
N ALA A 158 12.69 4.16 8.93
CA ALA A 158 11.50 5.00 8.80
C ALA A 158 10.85 5.29 10.16
N LEU A 159 10.71 4.28 11.02
CA LEU A 159 10.10 4.39 12.34
C LEU A 159 11.01 5.07 13.38
N LYS A 160 12.33 5.05 13.19
CA LYS A 160 13.25 5.83 13.99
C LYS A 160 13.09 7.33 13.73
N LEU A 161 12.87 7.71 12.47
CA LEU A 161 12.61 9.09 12.06
C LEU A 161 11.19 9.54 12.44
N LYS A 162 10.19 8.66 12.26
CA LYS A 162 8.78 8.96 12.52
C LYS A 162 8.12 7.77 13.25
N PRO A 163 8.12 7.76 14.60
CA PRO A 163 7.62 6.64 15.41
C PRO A 163 6.12 6.33 15.25
N ASP A 164 5.33 7.31 14.80
CA ASP A 164 3.88 7.24 14.54
C ASP A 164 3.54 7.07 13.05
N TYR A 165 4.49 6.59 12.24
CA TYR A 165 4.24 6.32 10.82
C TYR A 165 3.47 5.01 10.64
N SER A 166 2.14 5.08 10.69
CA SER A 166 1.24 3.92 10.62
C SER A 166 1.55 2.99 9.45
N SER A 167 1.79 3.53 8.24
CA SER A 167 2.08 2.72 7.05
C SER A 167 3.37 1.89 7.22
N ALA A 168 4.44 2.48 7.79
CA ALA A 168 5.68 1.75 8.02
C ALA A 168 5.51 0.67 9.10
N VAL A 169 4.73 0.93 10.17
CA VAL A 169 4.39 -0.06 11.19
C VAL A 169 3.61 -1.22 10.57
N SER A 170 2.55 -0.92 9.80
CA SER A 170 1.71 -1.92 9.13
C SER A 170 2.52 -2.75 8.13
N ASN A 171 3.36 -2.11 7.31
CA ASN A 171 4.23 -2.79 6.35
C ASN A 171 5.25 -3.72 7.02
N ARG A 172 5.85 -3.31 8.15
CA ARG A 172 6.75 -4.16 8.94
C ARG A 172 6.00 -5.35 9.54
N GLY A 173 4.79 -5.13 10.04
CA GLY A 173 3.90 -6.20 10.50
C GLY A 173 3.65 -7.25 9.42
N TRP A 174 3.46 -6.84 8.18
CA TRP A 174 3.33 -7.76 7.05
C TRP A 174 4.62 -8.55 6.77
N VAL A 175 5.80 -7.92 6.92
CA VAL A 175 7.07 -8.66 6.80
C VAL A 175 7.19 -9.72 7.89
N PHE A 176 6.88 -9.39 9.15
CA PHE A 176 6.87 -10.37 10.23
C PHE A 176 5.88 -11.52 9.99
N ALA A 177 4.70 -11.22 9.42
CA ALA A 177 3.73 -12.24 9.05
C ALA A 177 4.26 -13.18 7.96
N GLU A 178 4.93 -12.66 6.94
CA GLU A 178 5.59 -13.44 5.88
C GLU A 178 6.72 -14.33 6.43
N GLN A 179 7.39 -13.89 7.50
CA GLN A 179 8.39 -14.67 8.25
C GLN A 179 7.78 -15.64 9.28
N ASN A 180 6.45 -15.77 9.34
CA ASN A 180 5.72 -16.52 10.37
C ASN A 180 5.95 -16.04 11.81
N GLN A 181 6.44 -14.81 12.00
CA GLN A 181 6.64 -14.18 13.32
C GLN A 181 5.33 -13.49 13.76
N TRP A 182 4.29 -14.31 13.97
CA TRP A 182 2.92 -13.82 14.19
C TRP A 182 2.73 -12.97 15.44
N SER A 183 3.55 -13.17 16.48
CA SER A 183 3.52 -12.35 17.70
C SER A 183 3.98 -10.91 17.45
N ASP A 184 5.04 -10.75 16.65
CA ASP A 184 5.58 -9.44 16.29
C ASP A 184 4.68 -8.76 15.25
N ALA A 185 4.18 -9.52 14.27
CA ALA A 185 3.19 -9.05 13.31
C ALA A 185 1.93 -8.50 14.02
N ARG A 186 1.39 -9.24 14.98
CA ARG A 186 0.24 -8.80 15.78
C ARG A 186 0.50 -7.47 16.48
N ARG A 187 1.64 -7.34 17.17
CA ARG A 187 2.03 -6.12 17.88
C ARG A 187 2.10 -4.90 16.94
N ASP A 188 2.69 -5.10 15.76
CA ASP A 188 2.78 -4.03 14.77
C ASP A 188 1.41 -3.67 14.19
N PHE A 189 0.54 -4.64 13.87
CA PHE A 189 -0.81 -4.33 13.40
C PHE A 189 -1.66 -3.62 14.47
N GLU A 190 -1.58 -4.04 15.73
CA GLU A 190 -2.24 -3.36 16.85
C GLU A 190 -1.73 -1.90 16.99
N LYS A 191 -0.41 -1.69 16.89
CA LYS A 191 0.19 -0.35 16.90
C LYS A 191 -0.24 0.48 15.70
N ALA A 192 -0.25 -0.07 14.49
CA ALA A 192 -0.69 0.63 13.29
C ALA A 192 -2.16 1.09 13.42
N LEU A 193 -3.04 0.24 13.94
CA LEU A 193 -4.44 0.55 14.19
C LEU A 193 -4.66 1.56 15.32
N ALA A 194 -3.78 1.61 16.31
CA ALA A 194 -3.80 2.65 17.34
C ALA A 194 -3.47 4.03 16.76
N ILE A 195 -2.58 4.10 15.76
CA ILE A 195 -2.21 5.34 15.06
C ILE A 195 -3.28 5.71 14.02
N ASN A 196 -3.66 4.73 13.18
CA ASN A 196 -4.66 4.90 12.14
C ASN A 196 -5.73 3.80 12.24
N PRO A 197 -6.83 4.05 12.94
CA PRO A 197 -7.92 3.07 13.08
C PRO A 197 -8.60 2.67 11.75
N SER A 198 -8.36 3.43 10.67
CA SER A 198 -8.95 3.17 9.34
C SER A 198 -8.03 2.37 8.42
N ASP A 199 -6.91 1.83 8.91
CA ASP A 199 -6.01 0.98 8.13
C ASP A 199 -6.62 -0.43 7.97
N ASP A 200 -7.36 -0.62 6.88
CA ASP A 200 -7.98 -1.91 6.54
C ASP A 200 -6.93 -3.01 6.31
N GLY A 201 -5.72 -2.65 5.84
CA GLY A 201 -4.61 -3.58 5.66
C GLY A 201 -4.10 -4.12 7.00
N ALA A 202 -3.88 -3.23 7.97
CA ALA A 202 -3.48 -3.61 9.33
C ALA A 202 -4.58 -4.41 10.04
N LEU A 203 -5.86 -4.06 9.85
CA LEU A 203 -6.98 -4.78 10.44
C LEU A 203 -7.11 -6.20 9.87
N TYR A 204 -6.87 -6.37 8.57
CA TYR A 204 -6.82 -7.69 7.94
C TYR A 204 -5.62 -8.51 8.44
N GLY A 205 -4.43 -7.89 8.51
CA GLY A 205 -3.23 -8.52 9.07
C GLY A 205 -3.42 -8.95 10.53
N LEU A 206 -4.06 -8.11 11.36
CA LEU A 206 -4.41 -8.46 12.73
C LEU A 206 -5.36 -9.66 12.78
N SER A 207 -6.35 -9.73 11.89
CA SER A 207 -7.26 -10.88 11.85
C SER A 207 -6.52 -12.19 11.56
N GLN A 208 -5.52 -12.16 10.68
CA GLN A 208 -4.68 -13.33 10.37
C GLN A 208 -3.81 -13.71 11.56
N ALA A 209 -3.13 -12.73 12.19
CA ALA A 209 -2.28 -12.98 13.36
C ALA A 209 -3.08 -13.56 14.54
N LEU A 210 -4.30 -13.08 14.78
CA LEU A 210 -5.21 -13.62 15.78
C LEU A 210 -5.66 -15.05 15.45
N ARG A 211 -5.92 -15.36 14.19
CA ARG A 211 -6.24 -16.71 13.73
C ARG A 211 -5.10 -17.69 13.99
N GLU A 212 -3.87 -17.29 13.65
CA GLU A 212 -2.68 -18.12 13.91
C GLU A 212 -2.43 -18.33 15.41
N ALA A 213 -2.73 -17.33 16.24
CA ALA A 213 -2.74 -17.44 17.70
C ALA A 213 -3.95 -18.23 18.25
N ARG A 214 -4.84 -18.77 17.39
CA ARG A 214 -6.09 -19.46 17.75
C ARG A 214 -7.10 -18.59 18.52
N ASP A 215 -6.94 -17.28 18.52
CA ASP A 215 -7.97 -16.34 19.00
C ASP A 215 -9.02 -16.13 17.89
N TYR A 216 -9.81 -17.18 17.64
CA TYR A 216 -10.87 -17.16 16.64
C TYR A 216 -11.95 -16.09 16.89
N PRO A 217 -12.37 -15.83 18.14
CA PRO A 217 -13.30 -14.74 18.42
C PRO A 217 -12.73 -13.37 18.08
N GLY A 218 -11.45 -13.13 18.39
CA GLY A 218 -10.76 -11.88 18.03
C GLY A 218 -10.66 -11.70 16.51
N ALA A 219 -10.21 -12.75 15.80
CA ALA A 219 -10.12 -12.75 14.35
C ALA A 219 -11.49 -12.46 13.66
N GLN A 220 -12.57 -13.07 14.15
CA GLN A 220 -13.92 -12.82 13.63
C GLN A 220 -14.38 -11.38 13.90
N ARG A 221 -14.05 -10.77 15.05
CA ARG A 221 -14.36 -9.37 15.32
C ARG A 221 -13.63 -8.44 14.35
N ALA A 222 -12.33 -8.65 14.12
CA ALA A 222 -11.55 -7.86 13.18
C ALA A 222 -12.10 -7.96 11.75
N LEU A 223 -12.40 -9.16 11.26
CA LEU A 223 -13.03 -9.36 9.95
C LEU A 223 -14.43 -8.76 9.87
N GLY A 224 -15.22 -8.83 10.95
CA GLY A 224 -16.55 -8.20 11.01
C GLY A 224 -16.48 -6.68 10.86
N GLN A 225 -15.47 -6.03 11.46
CA GLN A 225 -15.22 -4.60 11.26
C GLN A 225 -14.85 -4.28 9.81
N LEU A 226 -14.00 -5.09 9.16
CA LEU A 226 -13.66 -4.94 7.75
C LEU A 226 -14.87 -5.08 6.84
N ILE A 227 -15.70 -6.10 7.07
CA ILE A 227 -16.94 -6.34 6.31
C ILE A 227 -17.88 -5.13 6.44
N GLY A 228 -17.98 -4.54 7.62
CA GLY A 228 -18.80 -3.34 7.85
C GLY A 228 -18.29 -2.09 7.15
N ARG A 229 -16.98 -1.96 6.94
CA ARG A 229 -16.34 -0.79 6.28
C ARG A 229 -16.22 -0.97 4.75
N SER A 230 -15.72 -2.12 4.36
CA SER A 230 -15.35 -2.42 2.97
C SER A 230 -15.83 -3.84 2.64
N PRO A 231 -17.11 -4.04 2.33
CA PRO A 231 -17.66 -5.36 2.03
C PRO A 231 -16.87 -6.04 0.92
N ASN A 232 -16.25 -7.18 1.24
CA ASN A 232 -15.46 -7.97 0.30
C ASN A 232 -15.77 -9.45 0.52
N PHE A 233 -16.02 -10.17 -0.57
CA PHE A 233 -16.33 -11.60 -0.53
C PHE A 233 -15.23 -12.43 0.16
N VAL A 234 -13.96 -12.04 0.00
CA VAL A 234 -12.84 -12.72 0.66
C VAL A 234 -12.95 -12.62 2.19
N TYR A 235 -13.33 -11.45 2.73
CA TYR A 235 -13.52 -11.27 4.18
C TYR A 235 -14.69 -12.10 4.72
N TRP A 236 -15.78 -12.23 3.95
CA TRP A 236 -16.89 -13.10 4.28
C TRP A 236 -16.50 -14.57 4.30
N LEU A 237 -15.72 -15.02 3.31
CA LEU A 237 -15.21 -16.40 3.27
C LEU A 237 -14.32 -16.71 4.47
N GLU A 238 -13.37 -15.84 4.78
CA GLU A 238 -12.46 -16.03 5.91
C GLU A 238 -13.23 -16.00 7.25
N TRP A 239 -14.18 -15.09 7.41
CA TRP A 239 -15.04 -15.01 8.57
C TRP A 239 -15.85 -16.31 8.77
N GLY A 240 -16.45 -16.81 7.70
CA GLY A 240 -17.21 -18.06 7.70
C GLY A 240 -16.32 -19.29 7.98
N ARG A 241 -15.13 -19.35 7.37
CA ARG A 241 -14.13 -20.40 7.60
C ARG A 241 -13.72 -20.49 9.07
N ILE A 242 -13.45 -19.35 9.72
CA ILE A 242 -13.15 -19.30 11.15
C ILE A 242 -14.36 -19.78 11.97
N GLY A 243 -15.58 -19.41 11.57
CA GLY A 243 -16.81 -19.90 12.20
C GLY A 243 -16.95 -21.42 12.12
N LEU A 244 -16.66 -22.02 10.97
CA LEU A 244 -16.67 -23.47 10.80
C LEU A 244 -15.62 -24.15 11.70
N ILE A 245 -14.39 -23.63 11.77
CA ILE A 245 -13.35 -24.16 12.64
C ILE A 245 -13.78 -24.10 14.11
N ARG A 246 -14.44 -23.01 14.51
CA ARG A 246 -14.90 -22.79 15.89
C ARG A 246 -16.07 -23.68 16.29
N TYR A 247 -17.00 -23.97 15.37
CA TYR A 247 -18.28 -24.59 15.68
C TYR A 247 -18.50 -25.96 15.00
N TRP A 248 -17.48 -26.57 14.35
CA TRP A 248 -17.60 -27.86 13.66
C TRP A 248 -18.14 -29.00 14.54
N TRP A 249 -17.81 -28.94 15.83
CA TRP A 249 -18.26 -29.93 16.81
C TRP A 249 -19.78 -29.90 17.04
N ILE A 250 -20.41 -28.71 16.86
CA ILE A 250 -21.88 -28.59 16.93
C ILE A 250 -22.53 -29.35 15.75
N LEU A 251 -21.93 -29.23 14.56
CA LEU A 251 -22.39 -29.97 13.38
C LEU A 251 -22.20 -31.47 13.60
N LEU A 252 -21.11 -31.89 14.20
CA LEU A 252 -20.86 -33.30 14.55
C LEU A 252 -21.90 -33.81 15.55
N LEU A 253 -22.17 -33.05 16.62
CA LEU A 253 -23.18 -33.42 17.62
C LEU A 253 -24.57 -33.50 16.97
N ALA A 254 -24.93 -32.56 16.10
CA ALA A 254 -26.21 -32.62 15.37
C ALA A 254 -26.30 -33.86 14.49
N ALA A 255 -25.23 -34.21 13.78
CA ALA A 255 -25.18 -35.41 12.96
C ALA A 255 -25.31 -36.69 13.81
N ILE A 256 -24.63 -36.77 14.95
CA ILE A 256 -24.74 -37.89 15.91
C ILE A 256 -26.21 -38.01 16.41
N MET A 257 -26.82 -36.90 16.82
CA MET A 257 -28.22 -36.90 17.30
C MET A 257 -29.18 -37.35 16.22
N LEU A 258 -29.02 -36.91 14.98
CA LEU A 258 -29.84 -37.35 13.85
C LEU A 258 -29.66 -38.84 13.57
N PHE A 259 -28.43 -39.35 13.61
CA PHE A 259 -28.13 -40.77 13.46
C PHE A 259 -28.77 -41.61 14.57
N LEU A 260 -28.62 -41.21 15.83
CA LEU A 260 -29.25 -41.90 16.97
C LEU A 260 -30.77 -41.89 16.87
N LYS A 261 -31.41 -40.75 16.52
CA LYS A 261 -32.83 -40.64 16.31
C LYS A 261 -33.34 -41.59 15.19
N GLY A 262 -32.53 -41.73 14.13
CA GLY A 262 -32.83 -42.68 13.04
C GLY A 262 -32.78 -44.13 13.52
N ARG A 263 -31.78 -44.51 14.31
CA ARG A 263 -31.65 -45.87 14.87
C ARG A 263 -32.81 -46.19 15.84
N PHE A 264 -33.16 -45.27 16.74
CA PHE A 264 -34.28 -45.45 17.68
C PHE A 264 -35.61 -45.60 16.95
N LYS A 265 -35.82 -44.83 15.88
CA LYS A 265 -37.04 -44.95 15.07
C LYS A 265 -37.12 -46.30 14.34
N LYS A 266 -35.97 -46.85 13.89
CA LYS A 266 -35.90 -48.18 13.28
C LYS A 266 -36.17 -49.31 14.29
N ALA A 267 -35.50 -49.27 15.46
CA ALA A 267 -35.69 -50.24 16.53
C ALA A 267 -37.14 -50.29 17.04
N ARG A 268 -37.80 -49.12 17.14
CA ARG A 268 -39.21 -49.07 17.56
C ARG A 268 -40.16 -49.71 16.51
N LYS A 269 -39.87 -49.54 15.22
CA LYS A 269 -40.64 -50.20 14.17
C LYS A 269 -40.47 -51.71 14.14
N GLU A 270 -39.29 -52.22 14.55
CA GLU A 270 -39.01 -53.66 14.63
C GLU A 270 -39.59 -54.29 15.90
N SER A 271 -39.95 -53.50 16.94
CA SER A 271 -40.58 -53.97 18.16
C SER A 271 -42.12 -53.95 18.10
N ASP A 272 -42.71 -53.17 17.19
CA ASP A 272 -44.16 -52.98 17.06
C ASP A 272 -44.79 -53.84 15.88
N GLY A 273 -43.98 -54.63 15.18
CA GLY A 273 -44.37 -55.55 14.09
C GLY A 273 -44.00 -56.97 14.42
#